data_47c4f7e293d91eb8444829cecdee4a9f
#
_entry.id   47c4f7e293d91eb8444829cecdee4a9f
#
_cell.length_a   1.000
_cell.length_b   1.000
_cell.length_c   1.000
_cell.angle_alpha   90.00
_cell.angle_beta   90.00
_cell.angle_gamma   90.00
#
_symmetry.space_group_name_H-M   'P 1'
#
loop_
_entity.id
_entity.type
_entity.pdbx_description
1 polymer ?
#
loop_
_entity_poly.entity_id
_entity_poly.type
_entity_poly.pdbx_seq_one_letter_code
_entity_poly.pdbx_strand_id
1 'polypeptide(L)'
;NAYTTKEETLVYSVFPSGNMERAVELISDLVMNSVFPEKELEKEREVVLEEIHSYLDTPSEAIYDDFEDMIFSGNSLGHNILGTEECLSRMGTEECRRYLKSLYVPENMVLFAVGSIAEDKMFRLAERYFSPMHHTLVRNPRVPVTMSPVFSEVKSIDSHQAHTVVGVPTFGMHDNRKYALLLLNNMLGGPGMNSR
;
A
#
# COMPACT_ATOMS: atom_id res chain seq x y z
N ASN A 1 -8.34 5.66 -9.97
CA ASN A 1 -6.99 5.71 -9.42
C ASN A 1 -6.78 4.60 -8.41
N ALA A 2 -5.51 4.28 -8.10
CA ALA A 2 -5.16 3.28 -7.09
C ALA A 2 -3.89 3.69 -6.35
N TYR A 3 -3.73 3.18 -5.15
CA TYR A 3 -2.45 3.21 -4.43
C TYR A 3 -2.29 1.95 -3.58
N THR A 4 -1.05 1.64 -3.26
CA THR A 4 -0.67 0.52 -2.39
C THR A 4 0.12 1.03 -1.20
N THR A 5 -0.17 0.48 -0.03
CA THR A 5 0.65 0.62 1.17
C THR A 5 1.26 -0.74 1.52
N LYS A 6 1.95 -0.83 2.65
CA LYS A 6 2.52 -2.11 3.12
C LYS A 6 1.46 -3.15 3.50
N GLU A 7 0.22 -2.76 3.75
CA GLU A 7 -0.82 -3.64 4.26
C GLU A 7 -2.10 -3.67 3.41
N GLU A 8 -2.29 -2.71 2.50
CA GLU A 8 -3.52 -2.61 1.71
C GLU A 8 -3.27 -2.05 0.31
N THR A 9 -4.14 -2.39 -0.61
CA THR A 9 -4.25 -1.74 -1.93
C THR A 9 -5.65 -1.13 -2.03
N LEU A 10 -5.73 0.16 -2.34
CA LEU A 10 -6.98 0.87 -2.54
C LEU A 10 -7.17 1.18 -4.02
N VAL A 11 -8.28 0.71 -4.58
CA VAL A 11 -8.76 1.13 -5.91
C VAL A 11 -9.97 2.02 -5.71
N TYR A 12 -9.93 3.25 -6.24
CA TYR A 12 -10.98 4.23 -5.97
C TYR A 12 -11.34 5.09 -7.18
N SER A 13 -12.54 5.63 -7.14
CA SER A 13 -13.04 6.60 -8.13
C SER A 13 -13.70 7.78 -7.42
N VAL A 14 -13.42 8.99 -7.92
CA VAL A 14 -14.11 10.22 -7.52
C VAL A 14 -14.97 10.66 -8.70
N PHE A 15 -16.24 10.87 -8.47
CA PHE A 15 -17.19 11.13 -9.54
C PHE A 15 -18.32 12.08 -9.10
N PRO A 16 -18.91 12.86 -10.03
CA PRO A 16 -20.10 13.65 -9.75
C PRO A 16 -21.31 12.79 -9.39
N SER A 17 -22.23 13.34 -8.60
CA SER A 17 -23.49 12.66 -8.26
C SER A 17 -24.20 12.15 -9.53
N GLY A 18 -24.79 10.96 -9.44
CA GLY A 18 -25.47 10.30 -10.56
C GLY A 18 -24.63 9.25 -11.30
N ASN A 19 -23.30 9.26 -11.19
CA ASN A 19 -22.42 8.33 -11.89
C ASN A 19 -21.98 7.11 -11.05
N MET A 20 -22.62 6.87 -9.91
CA MET A 20 -22.23 5.82 -8.98
C MET A 20 -22.21 4.42 -9.62
N GLU A 21 -23.27 4.07 -10.37
CA GLU A 21 -23.36 2.74 -11.01
C GLU A 21 -22.17 2.53 -11.96
N ARG A 22 -21.87 3.51 -12.79
CA ARG A 22 -20.72 3.46 -13.72
C ARG A 22 -19.38 3.34 -13.01
N ALA A 23 -19.23 4.03 -11.87
CA ALA A 23 -18.00 3.94 -11.07
C ALA A 23 -17.84 2.57 -10.43
N VAL A 24 -18.92 2.00 -9.87
CA VAL A 24 -18.92 0.65 -9.29
C VAL A 24 -18.67 -0.41 -10.36
N GLU A 25 -19.30 -0.29 -11.53
CA GLU A 25 -19.07 -1.16 -12.70
C GLU A 25 -17.59 -1.14 -13.12
N LEU A 26 -17.00 0.05 -13.29
CA LEU A 26 -15.59 0.19 -13.67
C LEU A 26 -14.64 -0.42 -12.63
N ILE A 27 -14.86 -0.14 -11.34
CA ILE A 27 -14.01 -0.69 -10.27
C ILE A 27 -14.14 -2.22 -10.24
N SER A 28 -15.34 -2.76 -10.36
CA SER A 28 -15.56 -4.21 -10.37
C SER A 28 -14.85 -4.88 -11.55
N ASP A 29 -14.89 -4.27 -12.72
CA ASP A 29 -14.20 -4.80 -13.91
C ASP A 29 -12.68 -4.78 -13.73
N LEU A 30 -12.11 -3.67 -13.26
CA LEU A 30 -10.68 -3.57 -12.95
C LEU A 30 -10.23 -4.61 -11.93
N VAL A 31 -11.03 -4.86 -10.91
CA VAL A 31 -10.68 -5.76 -9.81
C VAL A 31 -10.83 -7.24 -10.20
N MET A 32 -11.83 -7.59 -11.01
CA MET A 32 -12.14 -9.00 -11.32
C MET A 32 -11.63 -9.46 -12.68
N ASN A 33 -11.55 -8.56 -13.67
CA ASN A 33 -11.35 -8.93 -15.07
C ASN A 33 -10.03 -8.43 -15.66
N SER A 34 -9.10 -7.93 -14.84
CA SER A 34 -7.77 -7.53 -15.31
C SER A 34 -7.03 -8.70 -15.98
N VAL A 35 -6.54 -8.50 -17.20
CA VAL A 35 -5.99 -9.56 -18.06
C VAL A 35 -4.47 -9.60 -18.13
N PHE A 36 -3.79 -8.53 -17.76
CA PHE A 36 -2.32 -8.40 -17.72
C PHE A 36 -1.62 -8.85 -19.02
N PRO A 37 -1.85 -8.17 -20.17
CA PRO A 37 -1.16 -8.52 -21.40
C PRO A 37 0.35 -8.37 -21.25
N GLU A 38 1.13 -9.36 -21.68
CA GLU A 38 2.59 -9.40 -21.56
C GLU A 38 3.27 -8.13 -22.06
N LYS A 39 2.84 -7.66 -23.25
CA LYS A 39 3.36 -6.45 -23.88
C LYS A 39 3.15 -5.17 -23.03
N GLU A 40 2.03 -5.10 -22.31
CA GLU A 40 1.77 -3.96 -21.43
C GLU A 40 2.52 -4.10 -20.10
N LEU A 41 2.68 -5.32 -19.60
CA LEU A 41 3.52 -5.59 -18.44
C LEU A 41 5.00 -5.25 -18.68
N GLU A 42 5.51 -5.49 -19.89
CA GLU A 42 6.88 -5.09 -20.24
C GLU A 42 7.08 -3.58 -20.15
N LYS A 43 6.13 -2.80 -20.68
CA LYS A 43 6.17 -1.33 -20.58
C LYS A 43 6.06 -0.85 -19.12
N GLU A 44 5.12 -1.43 -18.37
CA GLU A 44 4.93 -1.08 -16.97
C GLU A 44 6.15 -1.43 -16.12
N ARG A 45 6.83 -2.53 -16.43
CA ARG A 45 8.09 -2.90 -15.79
C ARG A 45 9.17 -1.84 -15.97
N GLU A 46 9.30 -1.27 -17.17
CA GLU A 46 10.23 -0.17 -17.43
C GLU A 46 9.88 1.07 -16.59
N VAL A 47 8.59 1.42 -16.53
CA VAL A 47 8.12 2.55 -15.71
C VAL A 47 8.41 2.33 -14.23
N VAL A 48 8.11 1.15 -13.69
CA VAL A 48 8.37 0.84 -12.27
C VAL A 48 9.87 0.80 -11.97
N LEU A 49 10.71 0.34 -12.90
CA LEU A 49 12.17 0.42 -12.75
C LEU A 49 12.66 1.85 -12.67
N GLU A 50 12.14 2.75 -13.50
CA GLU A 50 12.47 4.17 -13.43
C GLU A 50 11.98 4.81 -12.12
N GLU A 51 10.82 4.39 -11.60
CA GLU A 51 10.33 4.82 -10.28
C GLU A 51 11.28 4.36 -9.17
N ILE A 52 11.74 3.11 -9.19
CA ILE A 52 12.72 2.59 -8.22
C ILE A 52 14.00 3.42 -8.25
N HIS A 53 14.55 3.68 -9.45
CA HIS A 53 15.77 4.47 -9.58
C HIS A 53 15.58 5.92 -9.10
N SER A 54 14.50 6.57 -9.50
CA SER A 54 14.15 7.93 -9.06
C SER A 54 14.01 8.03 -7.54
N TYR A 55 13.42 7.00 -6.94
CA TYR A 55 13.24 6.94 -5.49
C TYR A 55 14.59 6.78 -4.78
N LEU A 56 15.47 5.90 -5.27
CA LEU A 56 16.83 5.72 -4.74
C LEU A 56 17.70 6.97 -4.90
N ASP A 57 17.45 7.77 -5.94
CA ASP A 57 18.11 9.06 -6.15
C ASP A 57 17.54 10.20 -5.28
N THR A 58 16.54 9.90 -4.44
CA THR A 58 15.92 10.86 -3.52
C THR A 58 16.19 10.45 -2.06
N PRO A 59 17.37 10.82 -1.50
CA PRO A 59 17.79 10.35 -0.17
C PRO A 59 16.83 10.71 0.98
N SER A 60 16.07 11.81 0.82
CA SER A 60 15.05 12.23 1.79
C SER A 60 13.86 11.27 1.88
N GLU A 61 13.61 10.47 0.85
CA GLU A 61 12.56 9.46 0.81
C GLU A 61 13.14 8.08 1.12
N ALA A 62 14.22 7.70 0.44
CA ALA A 62 14.87 6.40 0.61
C ALA A 62 15.27 6.08 2.06
N ILE A 63 15.65 7.10 2.84
CA ILE A 63 16.04 6.92 4.25
C ILE A 63 14.90 6.35 5.12
N TYR A 64 13.64 6.62 4.78
CA TYR A 64 12.50 6.06 5.53
C TYR A 64 12.37 4.56 5.29
N ASP A 65 12.52 4.10 4.05
CA ASP A 65 12.48 2.67 3.75
C ASP A 65 13.70 1.93 4.29
N ASP A 66 14.90 2.51 4.19
CA ASP A 66 16.11 1.97 4.83
C ASP A 66 15.88 1.79 6.35
N PHE A 67 15.27 2.78 7.00
CA PHE A 67 14.95 2.72 8.43
C PHE A 67 13.87 1.68 8.75
N GLU A 68 12.81 1.59 7.94
CA GLU A 68 11.74 0.60 8.13
C GLU A 68 12.24 -0.83 7.91
N ASP A 69 13.11 -1.07 6.94
CA ASP A 69 13.73 -2.38 6.72
C ASP A 69 14.58 -2.81 7.91
N MET A 70 15.31 -1.88 8.52
CA MET A 70 16.09 -2.16 9.72
C MET A 70 15.23 -2.43 10.95
N ILE A 71 14.20 -1.61 11.21
CA ILE A 71 13.38 -1.73 12.42
C ILE A 71 12.45 -2.94 12.36
N PHE A 72 11.99 -3.31 11.14
CA PHE A 72 11.14 -4.46 10.88
C PHE A 72 11.89 -5.63 10.22
N SER A 73 13.19 -5.72 10.44
CA SER A 73 14.04 -6.73 9.81
C SER A 73 13.46 -8.14 9.93
N GLY A 74 13.38 -8.84 8.80
CA GLY A 74 12.80 -10.18 8.71
C GLY A 74 11.27 -10.23 8.74
N ASN A 75 10.59 -9.08 8.69
CA ASN A 75 9.15 -8.98 8.58
C ASN A 75 8.76 -8.27 7.27
N SER A 76 7.63 -8.63 6.68
CA SER A 76 7.14 -8.00 5.44
C SER A 76 6.89 -6.49 5.56
N LEU A 77 6.69 -5.96 6.76
CA LEU A 77 6.56 -4.53 6.99
C LEU A 77 7.85 -3.74 6.70
N GLY A 78 9.02 -4.39 6.74
CA GLY A 78 10.30 -3.78 6.35
C GLY A 78 10.46 -3.64 4.84
N HIS A 79 9.80 -4.46 4.04
CA HIS A 79 10.01 -4.46 2.60
C HIS A 79 9.51 -3.16 1.94
N ASN A 80 10.28 -2.63 0.99
CA ASN A 80 9.85 -1.53 0.14
C ASN A 80 8.65 -1.97 -0.72
N ILE A 81 7.63 -1.11 -0.84
CA ILE A 81 6.42 -1.41 -1.63
C ILE A 81 6.68 -1.48 -3.14
N LEU A 82 7.71 -0.82 -3.64
CA LEU A 82 8.14 -0.92 -5.04
C LEU A 82 8.81 -2.27 -5.34
N GLY A 83 9.22 -3.00 -4.31
CA GLY A 83 9.97 -4.24 -4.46
C GLY A 83 11.42 -4.01 -4.88
N THR A 84 11.99 -4.98 -5.60
CA THR A 84 13.36 -4.93 -6.12
C THR A 84 13.36 -5.22 -7.62
N GLU A 85 14.40 -4.76 -8.33
CA GLU A 85 14.58 -5.06 -9.76
C GLU A 85 14.56 -6.58 -10.03
N GLU A 86 15.16 -7.37 -9.14
CA GLU A 86 15.18 -8.83 -9.25
C GLU A 86 13.76 -9.43 -9.14
N CYS A 87 12.96 -8.96 -8.19
CA CYS A 87 11.57 -9.41 -8.07
C CYS A 87 10.76 -8.98 -9.30
N LEU A 88 10.92 -7.73 -9.72
CA LEU A 88 10.19 -7.17 -10.84
C LEU A 88 10.49 -7.89 -12.15
N SER A 89 11.75 -8.30 -12.38
CA SER A 89 12.15 -9.07 -13.57
C SER A 89 11.47 -10.43 -13.68
N ARG A 90 11.00 -11.00 -12.56
CA ARG A 90 10.30 -12.29 -12.49
C ARG A 90 8.79 -12.16 -12.57
N MET A 91 8.25 -10.95 -12.50
CA MET A 91 6.81 -10.70 -12.54
C MET A 91 6.31 -10.77 -13.99
N GLY A 92 5.37 -11.66 -14.23
CA GLY A 92 4.70 -11.83 -15.52
C GLY A 92 3.19 -11.96 -15.34
N THR A 93 2.48 -12.21 -16.43
CA THR A 93 1.02 -12.37 -16.46
C THR A 93 0.51 -13.40 -15.46
N GLU A 94 1.21 -14.53 -15.32
CA GLU A 94 0.79 -15.62 -14.43
C GLU A 94 0.97 -15.27 -12.94
N GLU A 95 2.02 -14.53 -12.60
CA GLU A 95 2.25 -14.03 -11.24
C GLU A 95 1.15 -13.04 -10.85
N CYS A 96 0.84 -12.09 -11.72
CA CYS A 96 -0.24 -11.12 -11.52
C CYS A 96 -1.61 -11.80 -11.36
N ARG A 97 -1.93 -12.77 -12.21
CA ARG A 97 -3.18 -13.55 -12.10
C ARG A 97 -3.25 -14.36 -10.82
N ARG A 98 -2.14 -14.98 -10.42
CA ARG A 98 -2.05 -15.76 -9.17
C ARG A 98 -2.28 -14.85 -7.96
N TYR A 99 -1.68 -13.66 -7.97
CA TYR A 99 -1.87 -12.65 -6.93
C TYR A 99 -3.34 -12.23 -6.81
N LEU A 100 -3.97 -11.83 -7.93
CA LEU A 100 -5.40 -11.50 -7.95
C LEU A 100 -6.26 -12.64 -7.41
N LYS A 101 -6.07 -13.85 -7.93
CA LYS A 101 -6.86 -15.02 -7.55
C LYS A 101 -6.74 -15.35 -6.05
N SER A 102 -5.60 -15.04 -5.44
CA SER A 102 -5.34 -15.37 -4.02
C SER A 102 -5.80 -14.29 -3.06
N LEU A 103 -5.80 -13.03 -3.44
CA LEU A 103 -6.03 -11.91 -2.52
C LEU A 103 -7.26 -11.06 -2.86
N TYR A 104 -7.67 -10.99 -4.13
CA TYR A 104 -8.84 -10.23 -4.56
C TYR A 104 -10.10 -11.12 -4.50
N VAL A 105 -10.51 -11.41 -3.29
CA VAL A 105 -11.67 -12.25 -2.96
C VAL A 105 -12.53 -11.54 -1.92
N PRO A 106 -13.85 -11.78 -1.89
CA PRO A 106 -14.76 -11.05 -0.99
C PRO A 106 -14.34 -11.08 0.47
N GLU A 107 -13.75 -12.19 0.92
CA GLU A 107 -13.29 -12.37 2.30
C GLU A 107 -12.10 -11.46 2.69
N ASN A 108 -11.43 -10.87 1.70
CA ASN A 108 -10.25 -10.00 1.89
C ASN A 108 -10.49 -8.57 1.37
N MET A 109 -11.73 -8.22 1.02
CA MET A 109 -12.05 -6.94 0.41
C MET A 109 -13.11 -6.19 1.20
N VAL A 110 -13.03 -4.87 1.15
CA VAL A 110 -14.05 -3.96 1.67
C VAL A 110 -14.45 -3.00 0.57
N LEU A 111 -15.73 -2.95 0.25
CA LEU A 111 -16.30 -1.95 -0.65
C LEU A 111 -16.97 -0.87 0.19
N PHE A 112 -16.59 0.38 0.00
CA PHE A 112 -17.22 1.50 0.68
C PHE A 112 -17.46 2.68 -0.28
N ALA A 113 -18.42 3.53 0.08
CA ALA A 113 -18.72 4.75 -0.65
C ALA A 113 -18.98 5.89 0.33
N VAL A 114 -18.53 7.09 -0.05
CA VAL A 114 -18.71 8.32 0.73
C VAL A 114 -19.38 9.38 -0.13
N GLY A 115 -20.46 9.98 0.37
CA GLY A 115 -21.20 11.04 -0.33
C GLY A 115 -22.70 10.94 -0.14
N SER A 116 -23.47 11.68 -0.93
CA SER A 116 -24.95 11.65 -0.93
C SER A 116 -25.45 10.40 -1.67
N ILE A 117 -25.35 9.26 -1.04
CA ILE A 117 -25.66 7.94 -1.62
C ILE A 117 -26.69 7.25 -0.74
N ALA A 118 -27.77 6.74 -1.35
CA ALA A 118 -28.72 5.91 -0.64
C ALA A 118 -28.10 4.52 -0.38
N GLU A 119 -28.14 4.08 0.85
CA GLU A 119 -27.58 2.81 1.31
C GLU A 119 -28.09 1.62 0.49
N ASP A 120 -29.41 1.50 0.32
CA ASP A 120 -30.03 0.45 -0.50
C ASP A 120 -29.51 0.42 -1.95
N LYS A 121 -29.18 1.58 -2.51
CA LYS A 121 -28.62 1.64 -3.85
C LYS A 121 -27.20 1.09 -3.86
N MET A 122 -26.43 1.41 -2.83
CA MET A 122 -25.05 0.87 -2.70
C MET A 122 -25.08 -0.64 -2.58
N PHE A 123 -25.92 -1.21 -1.72
CA PHE A 123 -26.04 -2.66 -1.57
C PHE A 123 -26.46 -3.35 -2.87
N ARG A 124 -27.47 -2.84 -3.57
CA ARG A 124 -27.88 -3.44 -4.86
C ARG A 124 -26.76 -3.41 -5.91
N LEU A 125 -25.96 -2.34 -5.96
CA LEU A 125 -24.86 -2.26 -6.90
C LEU A 125 -23.70 -3.20 -6.50
N ALA A 126 -23.40 -3.27 -5.21
CA ALA A 126 -22.42 -4.21 -4.69
C ALA A 126 -22.80 -5.66 -5.04
N GLU A 127 -24.04 -6.06 -4.74
CA GLU A 127 -24.56 -7.38 -5.07
C GLU A 127 -24.53 -7.65 -6.58
N ARG A 128 -24.98 -6.69 -7.39
CA ARG A 128 -25.01 -6.85 -8.85
C ARG A 128 -23.64 -7.06 -9.47
N TYR A 129 -22.64 -6.28 -9.04
CA TYR A 129 -21.32 -6.23 -9.70
C TYR A 129 -20.27 -7.11 -9.04
N PHE A 130 -20.37 -7.42 -7.74
CA PHE A 130 -19.36 -8.20 -7.02
C PHE A 130 -19.81 -9.61 -6.63
N SER A 131 -21.11 -9.96 -6.76
CA SER A 131 -21.58 -11.32 -6.48
C SER A 131 -20.93 -12.43 -7.33
N PRO A 132 -20.43 -12.17 -8.57
CA PRO A 132 -19.72 -13.19 -9.34
C PRO A 132 -18.31 -13.52 -8.83
N MET A 133 -17.78 -12.79 -7.85
CA MET A 133 -16.44 -13.05 -7.32
C MET A 133 -16.31 -14.45 -6.74
N HIS A 134 -15.15 -15.05 -7.00
CA HIS A 134 -14.83 -16.35 -6.45
C HIS A 134 -14.51 -16.25 -4.96
N HIS A 135 -15.16 -17.09 -4.17
CA HIS A 135 -14.92 -17.18 -2.72
C HIS A 135 -13.79 -18.16 -2.40
N THR A 136 -12.85 -17.74 -1.58
CA THR A 136 -11.81 -18.62 -1.05
C THR A 136 -11.31 -18.15 0.30
N LEU A 137 -10.87 -19.09 1.14
CA LEU A 137 -10.26 -18.73 2.43
C LEU A 137 -8.88 -18.12 2.20
N VAL A 138 -8.76 -16.84 2.51
CA VAL A 138 -7.45 -16.18 2.53
C VAL A 138 -6.70 -16.61 3.78
N ARG A 139 -5.64 -17.36 3.59
CA ARG A 139 -4.70 -17.69 4.67
C ARG A 139 -3.48 -16.78 4.54
N ASN A 140 -3.59 -15.61 5.10
CA ASN A 140 -2.46 -14.68 5.23
C ASN A 140 -2.23 -14.39 6.72
N PRO A 141 -1.62 -15.35 7.46
CA PRO A 141 -1.36 -15.16 8.88
C PRO A 141 -0.38 -14.01 9.06
N ARG A 142 -0.81 -12.99 9.79
CA ARG A 142 0.09 -11.90 10.18
C ARG A 142 1.11 -12.44 11.18
N VAL A 143 2.38 -12.38 10.81
CA VAL A 143 3.47 -12.75 11.70
C VAL A 143 3.69 -11.61 12.69
N PRO A 144 3.70 -11.88 14.00
CA PRO A 144 4.02 -10.86 14.99
C PRO A 144 5.38 -10.23 14.71
N VAL A 145 5.44 -8.92 14.81
CA VAL A 145 6.69 -8.18 14.64
C VAL A 145 7.61 -8.50 15.82
N THR A 146 8.80 -9.02 15.51
CA THR A 146 9.87 -9.10 16.50
C THR A 146 10.63 -7.78 16.46
N MET A 147 10.73 -7.13 17.61
CA MET A 147 11.45 -5.86 17.70
C MET A 147 12.92 -6.06 17.41
N SER A 148 13.46 -5.29 16.46
CA SER A 148 14.89 -5.22 16.25
C SER A 148 15.60 -4.65 17.48
N PRO A 149 16.82 -5.12 17.81
CA PRO A 149 17.62 -4.49 18.85
C PRO A 149 17.89 -3.02 18.50
N VAL A 150 18.25 -2.23 19.51
CA VAL A 150 18.68 -0.85 19.27
C VAL A 150 19.87 -0.83 18.31
N PHE A 151 19.77 -0.06 17.25
CA PHE A 151 20.81 0.09 16.24
C PHE A 151 21.09 1.59 15.98
N SER A 152 22.24 1.85 15.42
CA SER A 152 22.62 3.15 14.84
C SER A 152 23.41 2.84 13.58
N GLU A 153 22.93 3.30 12.46
CA GLU A 153 23.54 3.09 11.15
C GLU A 153 23.89 4.41 10.50
N VAL A 154 25.02 4.46 9.82
CA VAL A 154 25.46 5.62 9.03
C VAL A 154 25.81 5.14 7.63
N LYS A 155 25.04 5.56 6.64
CA LYS A 155 25.25 5.27 5.23
C LYS A 155 25.85 6.50 4.56
N SER A 156 27.05 6.37 4.00
CA SER A 156 27.68 7.46 3.23
C SER A 156 27.23 7.38 1.79
N ILE A 157 26.63 8.46 1.31
CA ILE A 157 26.17 8.62 -0.08
C ILE A 157 26.69 9.94 -0.65
N ASP A 158 26.78 10.05 -1.97
CA ASP A 158 27.11 11.30 -2.64
C ASP A 158 25.87 12.21 -2.70
N SER A 159 25.71 13.04 -1.68
CA SER A 159 24.57 13.96 -1.51
C SER A 159 25.03 15.28 -0.90
N HIS A 160 24.36 16.37 -1.28
CA HIS A 160 24.61 17.71 -0.73
C HIS A 160 24.03 17.93 0.67
N GLN A 161 23.17 17.02 1.15
CA GLN A 161 22.48 17.14 2.43
C GLN A 161 22.63 15.84 3.24
N ALA A 162 22.73 15.98 4.56
CA ALA A 162 22.61 14.87 5.49
C ALA A 162 21.14 14.69 5.89
N HIS A 163 20.64 13.47 5.79
CA HIS A 163 19.32 13.08 6.24
C HIS A 163 19.43 12.19 7.47
N THR A 164 18.61 12.41 8.46
CA THR A 164 18.61 11.64 9.70
C THR A 164 17.19 11.25 10.09
N VAL A 165 16.98 9.98 10.38
CA VAL A 165 15.74 9.46 10.94
C VAL A 165 16.01 8.88 12.31
N VAL A 166 15.17 9.22 13.28
CA VAL A 166 15.17 8.65 14.63
C VAL A 166 13.76 8.15 14.92
N GLY A 167 13.64 6.90 15.30
CA GLY A 167 12.34 6.31 15.60
C GLY A 167 12.43 5.21 16.64
N VAL A 168 11.28 4.88 17.19
CA VAL A 168 11.12 3.79 18.14
C VAL A 168 9.86 3.00 17.77
N PRO A 169 9.87 1.66 17.89
CA PRO A 169 8.66 0.88 17.74
C PRO A 169 7.67 1.23 18.87
N THR A 170 6.39 1.21 18.53
CA THR A 170 5.34 1.50 19.50
C THR A 170 4.24 0.42 19.44
N PHE A 171 3.17 0.66 20.13
CA PHE A 171 1.98 -0.17 20.09
C PHE A 171 1.21 -0.02 18.77
N GLY A 172 0.45 -1.05 18.40
CA GLY A 172 -0.28 -1.11 17.12
C GLY A 172 -1.49 -0.17 17.05
N MET A 173 -2.06 -0.05 15.85
CA MET A 173 -3.16 0.85 15.50
C MET A 173 -4.43 0.65 16.37
N HIS A 174 -4.65 -0.53 16.90
CA HIS A 174 -5.83 -0.85 17.72
C HIS A 174 -5.69 -0.48 19.19
N ASP A 175 -4.50 -0.01 19.62
CA ASP A 175 -4.29 0.46 20.99
C ASP A 175 -4.96 1.83 21.21
N ASN A 176 -5.69 1.96 22.32
CA ASN A 176 -6.39 3.20 22.65
C ASN A 176 -5.44 4.39 22.88
N ARG A 177 -4.18 4.15 23.19
CA ARG A 177 -3.13 5.19 23.38
C ARG A 177 -2.67 5.80 22.07
N LYS A 178 -3.09 5.28 20.92
CA LYS A 178 -2.66 5.80 19.60
C LYS A 178 -2.90 7.29 19.42
N TYR A 179 -3.98 7.83 19.97
CA TYR A 179 -4.29 9.25 19.84
C TYR A 179 -3.29 10.13 20.62
N ALA A 180 -2.88 9.68 21.81
CA ALA A 180 -1.83 10.35 22.58
C ALA A 180 -0.48 10.28 21.84
N LEU A 181 -0.16 9.15 21.23
CA LEU A 181 1.04 8.98 20.42
C LEU A 181 1.05 9.89 19.20
N LEU A 182 -0.06 9.96 18.47
CA LEU A 182 -0.19 10.86 17.31
C LEU A 182 0.00 12.33 17.72
N LEU A 183 -0.59 12.73 18.84
CA LEU A 183 -0.39 14.07 19.37
C LEU A 183 1.07 14.33 19.75
N LEU A 184 1.69 13.40 20.47
CA LEU A 184 3.11 13.48 20.83
C LEU A 184 4.01 13.59 19.58
N ASN A 185 3.78 12.72 18.59
CA ASN A 185 4.53 12.74 17.35
C ASN A 185 4.38 14.09 16.62
N ASN A 186 3.18 14.64 16.57
CA ASN A 186 2.94 15.95 15.97
C ASN A 186 3.62 17.11 16.76
N MET A 187 3.71 17.00 18.06
CA MET A 187 4.43 17.98 18.88
C MET A 187 5.94 17.93 18.67
N LEU A 188 6.52 16.74 18.44
CA LEU A 188 7.96 16.53 18.27
C LEU A 188 8.42 16.84 16.83
N GLY A 189 7.68 16.38 15.84
CA GLY A 189 8.11 16.41 14.43
C GLY A 189 6.98 16.71 13.44
N GLY A 190 5.91 17.36 13.86
CA GLY A 190 4.83 17.74 12.95
C GLY A 190 5.27 18.78 11.90
N PRO A 191 4.51 18.92 10.79
CA PRO A 191 4.88 19.76 9.67
C PRO A 191 4.80 21.27 9.95
N GLY A 192 4.36 21.66 11.13
CA GLY A 192 4.25 23.06 11.53
C GLY A 192 5.55 23.60 12.14
N MET A 193 5.80 24.91 11.96
CA MET A 193 6.95 25.58 12.56
C MET A 193 6.92 25.63 14.10
N ASN A 194 5.85 25.15 14.71
CA ASN A 194 5.66 25.08 16.19
C ASN A 194 6.02 23.70 16.77
N SER A 195 6.47 22.74 15.95
CA SER A 195 7.04 21.49 16.44
C SER A 195 8.41 21.75 17.10
N ARG A 196 8.75 20.96 18.12
CA ARG A 196 10.00 21.10 18.87
C ARG A 196 11.10 20.23 18.31
#